data_264d6b78118068d79d3c572b5b5ec7d6
#
_entry.id   264d6b78118068d79d3c572b5b5ec7d6
#
_cell.length_a   1.000
_cell.length_b   1.000
_cell.length_c   1.000
_cell.angle_alpha   90.00
_cell.angle_beta   90.00
_cell.angle_gamma   90.00
#
_symmetry.space_group_name_H-M   'P 1'
#
loop_
_entity.id
_entity.type
_entity.pdbx_description
1 polymer ?
#
loop_
_entity_poly.entity_id
_entity_poly.type
_entity_poly.pdbx_seq_one_letter_code
_entity_poly.pdbx_strand_id
1 'polypeptide(L)'
;MNIYEFWKDVLAQNADNIREYFDDNAYINWHCTNEHFNVDEFIIANCEYPGNWNGEVERVERINDIFVTVTHVYSQNRELSFHVTSFAKVIDDKIVAIDEYWADDGIAPKWRLDKHIGKAIE
;
A
#
# COMPACT_ATOMS: atom_id res chain seq x y z
N MET A 1 15.22 9.23 -1.64
CA MET A 1 13.82 8.91 -2.01
C MET A 1 12.91 9.20 -0.82
N ASN A 2 11.81 9.87 -1.06
CA ASN A 2 10.83 10.18 -0.01
C ASN A 2 9.63 9.23 -0.12
N ILE A 3 9.52 8.30 0.81
CA ILE A 3 8.45 7.28 0.78
C ILE A 3 7.06 7.88 1.04
N TYR A 4 6.97 8.99 1.76
CA TYR A 4 5.70 9.68 2.01
C TYR A 4 5.18 10.33 0.73
N GLU A 5 6.07 10.94 -0.06
CA GLU A 5 5.70 11.52 -1.36
C GLU A 5 5.28 10.44 -2.35
N PHE A 6 5.94 9.29 -2.31
CA PHE A 6 5.54 8.12 -3.12
C PHE A 6 4.10 7.73 -2.81
N TRP A 7 3.77 7.56 -1.55
CA TRP A 7 2.41 7.16 -1.15
C TRP A 7 1.38 8.24 -1.50
N LYS A 8 1.74 9.51 -1.40
CA LYS A 8 0.88 10.62 -1.81
C LYS A 8 0.51 10.49 -3.30
N ASP A 9 1.49 10.22 -4.16
CA ASP A 9 1.26 10.05 -5.59
C ASP A 9 0.48 8.77 -5.90
N VAL A 10 0.72 7.69 -5.16
CA VAL A 10 -0.04 6.44 -5.30
C VAL A 10 -1.52 6.68 -4.99
N LEU A 11 -1.82 7.35 -3.89
CA LEU A 11 -3.20 7.66 -3.47
C LEU A 11 -3.88 8.64 -4.43
N ALA A 12 -3.13 9.58 -4.96
CA ALA A 12 -3.63 10.53 -5.97
C ALA A 12 -3.79 9.88 -7.35
N GLN A 13 -3.32 8.66 -7.52
CA GLN A 13 -3.33 7.94 -8.82
C GLN A 13 -2.64 8.73 -9.92
N ASN A 14 -1.53 9.39 -9.56
CA ASN A 14 -0.74 10.20 -10.48
C ASN A 14 0.27 9.31 -11.24
N ALA A 15 -0.14 8.79 -12.39
CA ALA A 15 0.64 7.83 -13.17
C ALA A 15 2.05 8.34 -13.52
N ASP A 16 2.16 9.58 -13.98
CA ASP A 16 3.44 10.14 -14.41
C ASP A 16 4.42 10.27 -13.23
N ASN A 17 3.94 10.76 -12.08
CA ASN A 17 4.77 10.88 -10.89
C ASN A 17 5.15 9.51 -10.32
N ILE A 18 4.22 8.57 -10.30
CA ILE A 18 4.48 7.20 -9.79
C ILE A 18 5.64 6.57 -10.57
N ARG A 19 5.65 6.70 -11.88
CA ARG A 19 6.68 6.12 -12.74
C ARG A 19 8.09 6.59 -12.37
N GLU A 20 8.23 7.84 -11.97
CA GLU A 20 9.52 8.46 -11.63
C GLU A 20 10.20 7.82 -10.42
N TYR A 21 9.45 7.16 -9.55
CA TYR A 21 10.02 6.50 -8.36
C TYR A 21 10.66 5.16 -8.67
N PHE A 22 10.35 4.55 -9.81
CA PHE A 22 10.73 3.17 -10.12
C PHE A 22 11.92 3.08 -11.07
N ASP A 23 12.74 2.05 -10.84
CA ASP A 23 13.65 1.54 -11.85
C ASP A 23 12.83 0.89 -12.96
N ASP A 24 13.29 0.98 -14.22
CA ASP A 24 12.56 0.46 -15.39
C ASP A 24 12.28 -1.04 -15.30
N ASN A 25 13.14 -1.79 -14.60
CA ASN A 25 13.02 -3.24 -14.45
C ASN A 25 12.40 -3.65 -13.10
N ALA A 26 11.82 -2.71 -12.37
CA ALA A 26 11.21 -3.00 -11.08
C ALA A 26 10.00 -3.93 -11.22
N TYR A 27 9.68 -4.62 -10.13
CA TYR A 27 8.46 -5.41 -10.05
C TYR A 27 7.71 -5.12 -8.75
N ILE A 28 6.42 -5.41 -8.77
CA ILE A 28 5.53 -5.25 -7.63
C ILE A 28 4.73 -6.54 -7.48
N ASN A 29 4.74 -7.10 -6.28
CA ASN A 29 3.95 -8.28 -5.94
C ASN A 29 2.83 -7.90 -4.98
N TRP A 30 1.60 -8.22 -5.35
CA TRP A 30 0.45 -8.17 -4.45
C TRP A 30 0.16 -9.60 -3.99
N HIS A 31 0.65 -9.93 -2.79
CA HIS A 31 0.65 -11.31 -2.30
C HIS A 31 -0.75 -11.84 -2.00
N CYS A 32 -1.64 -11.00 -1.46
CA CYS A 32 -2.97 -11.48 -1.06
C CYS A 32 -3.85 -11.87 -2.24
N THR A 33 -3.58 -11.33 -3.43
CA THR A 33 -4.28 -11.69 -4.67
C THR A 33 -3.41 -12.51 -5.62
N ASN A 34 -2.16 -12.81 -5.23
CA ASN A 34 -1.21 -13.59 -6.02
C ASN A 34 -0.96 -12.97 -7.40
N GLU A 35 -0.66 -11.67 -7.41
CA GLU A 35 -0.39 -10.92 -8.63
C GLU A 35 1.03 -10.38 -8.65
N HIS A 36 1.68 -10.50 -9.82
CA HIS A 36 3.01 -9.98 -10.08
C HIS A 36 2.93 -8.97 -11.22
N PHE A 37 3.40 -7.75 -11.00
CA PHE A 37 3.33 -6.66 -11.98
C PHE A 37 4.72 -6.15 -12.34
N ASN A 38 4.90 -5.79 -13.61
CA ASN A 38 5.93 -4.82 -13.97
C ASN A 38 5.42 -3.41 -13.65
N VAL A 39 6.23 -2.38 -13.85
CA VAL A 39 5.86 -1.01 -13.50
C VAL A 39 4.64 -0.53 -14.27
N ASP A 40 4.56 -0.79 -15.58
CA ASP A 40 3.41 -0.39 -16.39
C ASP A 40 2.12 -1.04 -15.91
N GLU A 41 2.17 -2.32 -15.61
CA GLU A 41 1.02 -3.06 -15.09
C GLU A 41 0.58 -2.56 -13.71
N PHE A 42 1.54 -2.27 -12.83
CA PHE A 42 1.22 -1.69 -11.52
C PHE A 42 0.52 -0.35 -11.65
N ILE A 43 1.01 0.52 -12.53
CA ILE A 43 0.41 1.83 -12.77
C ILE A 43 -1.04 1.67 -13.26
N ILE A 44 -1.28 0.74 -14.17
CA ILE A 44 -2.64 0.43 -14.63
C ILE A 44 -3.51 -0.03 -13.47
N ALA A 45 -3.04 -1.01 -12.69
CA ALA A 45 -3.79 -1.58 -11.59
C ALA A 45 -4.12 -0.53 -10.52
N ASN A 46 -3.16 0.35 -10.21
CA ASN A 46 -3.34 1.40 -9.21
C ASN A 46 -4.20 2.57 -9.71
N CYS A 47 -3.91 3.06 -10.91
CA CYS A 47 -4.52 4.31 -11.40
C CYS A 47 -5.88 4.11 -12.03
N GLU A 48 -6.19 2.91 -12.51
CA GLU A 48 -7.51 2.58 -13.06
C GLU A 48 -8.44 1.94 -12.03
N TYR A 49 -7.97 1.75 -10.81
CA TYR A 49 -8.82 1.29 -9.71
C TYR A 49 -9.88 2.37 -9.45
N PRO A 50 -11.18 2.00 -9.49
CA PRO A 50 -12.24 3.01 -9.43
C PRO A 50 -12.33 3.71 -8.08
N GLY A 51 -12.72 4.97 -8.12
CA GLY A 51 -12.96 5.78 -6.93
C GLY A 51 -11.87 6.82 -6.67
N ASN A 52 -12.08 7.60 -5.63
CA ASN A 52 -11.14 8.59 -5.13
C ASN A 52 -10.63 8.14 -3.76
N TRP A 53 -9.33 8.24 -3.55
CA TRP A 53 -8.66 7.63 -2.42
C TRP A 53 -7.90 8.63 -1.57
N ASN A 54 -7.94 8.42 -0.27
CA ASN A 54 -7.12 9.12 0.72
C ASN A 54 -6.39 8.09 1.57
N GLY A 55 -5.48 8.53 2.38
CA GLY A 55 -4.81 7.65 3.31
C GLY A 55 -3.71 8.32 4.08
N GLU A 56 -3.17 7.59 5.04
CA GLU A 56 -2.03 8.00 5.85
C GLU A 56 -1.03 6.87 5.94
N VAL A 57 0.25 7.21 5.82
CA VAL A 57 1.34 6.30 6.16
C VAL A 57 1.44 6.30 7.69
N GLU A 58 1.03 5.21 8.31
CA GLU A 58 0.97 5.10 9.76
C GLU A 58 2.30 4.73 10.39
N ARG A 59 3.12 4.01 9.66
CA ARG A 59 4.38 3.49 10.17
C ARG A 59 5.39 3.34 9.05
N VAL A 60 6.62 3.79 9.31
CA VAL A 60 7.76 3.58 8.42
C VAL A 60 8.91 3.00 9.24
N GLU A 61 9.44 1.88 8.79
CA GLU A 61 10.67 1.31 9.31
C GLU A 61 11.65 1.18 8.14
N ARG A 62 12.93 1.37 8.42
CA ARG A 62 13.95 1.18 7.40
C ARG A 62 14.96 0.14 7.85
N ILE A 63 15.16 -0.87 7.00
CA ILE A 63 16.11 -1.96 7.23
C ILE A 63 17.01 -2.03 6.00
N ASN A 64 18.23 -1.53 6.13
CA ASN A 64 19.20 -1.43 5.02
C ASN A 64 18.58 -0.63 3.85
N ASP A 65 18.38 -1.27 2.71
CA ASP A 65 17.81 -0.66 1.49
C ASP A 65 16.29 -0.88 1.36
N ILE A 66 15.64 -1.41 2.40
CA ILE A 66 14.20 -1.70 2.39
C ILE A 66 13.45 -0.73 3.30
N PHE A 67 12.44 -0.05 2.74
CA PHE A 67 11.44 0.67 3.52
C PHE A 67 10.28 -0.28 3.79
N VAL A 68 9.92 -0.45 5.05
CA VAL A 68 8.70 -1.16 5.44
C VAL A 68 7.68 -0.10 5.84
N THR A 69 6.56 -0.05 5.16
CA THR A 69 5.50 0.92 5.45
C THR A 69 4.20 0.21 5.78
N VAL A 70 3.42 0.80 6.68
CA VAL A 70 2.03 0.43 6.90
C VAL A 70 1.20 1.64 6.56
N THR A 71 0.29 1.50 5.61
CA THR A 71 -0.53 2.60 5.12
C THR A 71 -2.00 2.26 5.27
N HIS A 72 -2.75 3.17 5.87
CA HIS A 72 -4.20 3.13 5.90
C HIS A 72 -4.71 3.80 4.63
N VAL A 73 -5.49 3.07 3.83
CA VAL A 73 -6.04 3.55 2.56
C VAL A 73 -7.55 3.46 2.64
N TYR A 74 -8.24 4.54 2.33
CA TYR A 74 -9.70 4.57 2.39
C TYR A 74 -10.28 5.43 1.28
N SER A 75 -11.50 5.10 0.85
CA SER A 75 -12.23 5.90 -0.12
C SER A 75 -12.66 7.23 0.49
N GLN A 76 -12.85 8.28 -0.34
CA GLN A 76 -13.26 9.60 0.14
C GLN A 76 -14.57 9.55 0.92
N ASN A 77 -15.52 8.68 0.51
CA ASN A 77 -16.80 8.51 1.20
C ASN A 77 -16.69 7.60 2.44
N ARG A 78 -15.50 7.08 2.75
CA ARG A 78 -15.23 6.22 3.90
C ARG A 78 -15.95 4.86 3.88
N GLU A 79 -16.52 4.46 2.76
CA GLU A 79 -17.19 3.15 2.64
C GLU A 79 -16.21 1.99 2.50
N LEU A 80 -15.04 2.24 1.91
CA LEU A 80 -13.99 1.25 1.74
C LEU A 80 -12.75 1.66 2.55
N SER A 81 -12.17 0.70 3.24
CA SER A 81 -10.98 0.93 4.07
C SER A 81 -10.09 -0.30 4.07
N PHE A 82 -8.80 -0.06 3.90
CA PHE A 82 -7.79 -1.11 3.84
C PHE A 82 -6.56 -0.70 4.63
N HIS A 83 -5.79 -1.69 5.06
CA HIS A 83 -4.41 -1.48 5.47
C HIS A 83 -3.50 -2.29 4.56
N VAL A 84 -2.37 -1.69 4.20
CA VAL A 84 -1.37 -2.36 3.38
C VAL A 84 -0.01 -2.29 4.05
N THR A 85 0.65 -3.44 4.16
CA THR A 85 2.05 -3.52 4.57
C THR A 85 2.89 -3.71 3.32
N SER A 86 3.84 -2.80 3.11
CA SER A 86 4.67 -2.77 1.91
C SER A 86 6.14 -2.86 2.28
N PHE A 87 6.88 -3.66 1.52
CA PHE A 87 8.34 -3.78 1.60
C PHE A 87 8.90 -3.25 0.30
N ALA A 88 9.42 -2.03 0.31
CA ALA A 88 9.96 -1.37 -0.88
C ALA A 88 11.48 -1.36 -0.84
N LYS A 89 12.12 -2.05 -1.76
CA LYS A 89 13.56 -2.05 -1.90
C LYS A 89 14.00 -0.91 -2.80
N VAL A 90 14.90 -0.07 -2.30
CA VAL A 90 15.37 1.13 -2.98
C VAL A 90 16.88 1.01 -3.21
N ILE A 91 17.29 1.07 -4.47
CA ILE A 91 18.69 1.05 -4.90
C ILE A 91 18.92 2.27 -5.79
N ASP A 92 19.98 3.03 -5.52
CA ASP A 92 20.33 4.23 -6.30
C ASP A 92 19.13 5.19 -6.46
N ASP A 93 18.43 5.40 -5.36
CA ASP A 93 17.28 6.31 -5.25
C ASP A 93 16.05 5.91 -6.08
N LYS A 94 15.99 4.64 -6.53
CA LYS A 94 14.85 4.10 -7.28
C LYS A 94 14.34 2.83 -6.62
N ILE A 95 13.02 2.64 -6.65
CA ILE A 95 12.40 1.41 -6.19
C ILE A 95 12.66 0.32 -7.22
N VAL A 96 13.23 -0.79 -6.78
CA VAL A 96 13.52 -1.94 -7.65
C VAL A 96 12.57 -3.10 -7.41
N ALA A 97 11.91 -3.13 -6.27
CA ALA A 97 10.93 -4.18 -5.93
C ALA A 97 9.99 -3.70 -4.83
N ILE A 98 8.72 -4.07 -4.92
CA ILE A 98 7.78 -3.92 -3.82
C ILE A 98 7.05 -5.23 -3.61
N ASP A 99 7.00 -5.66 -2.35
CA ASP A 99 6.12 -6.74 -1.91
C ASP A 99 5.05 -6.14 -1.02
N GLU A 100 3.78 -6.33 -1.37
CA GLU A 100 2.65 -5.74 -0.65
C GLU A 100 1.65 -6.79 -0.19
N TYR A 101 1.13 -6.55 1.02
CA TYR A 101 0.14 -7.39 1.69
C TYR A 101 -1.05 -6.50 2.06
N TRP A 102 -2.13 -6.61 1.29
CA TRP A 102 -3.34 -5.80 1.46
C TRP A 102 -4.35 -6.56 2.30
N ALA A 103 -5.01 -5.87 3.22
CA ALA A 103 -6.09 -6.43 4.02
C ALA A 103 -7.25 -5.47 4.10
N ASP A 104 -8.46 -5.99 3.98
CA ASP A 104 -9.67 -5.23 4.22
C ASP A 104 -9.81 -4.96 5.72
N ASP A 105 -10.14 -3.73 6.09
CA ASP A 105 -10.49 -3.40 7.46
C ASP A 105 -11.92 -3.88 7.77
N GLY A 106 -12.13 -4.31 8.99
CA GLY A 106 -13.43 -4.81 9.39
C GLY A 106 -13.52 -5.03 10.90
N ILE A 107 -14.64 -5.54 11.31
CA ILE A 107 -14.88 -5.86 12.72
C ILE A 107 -14.38 -7.27 13.04
N ALA A 108 -14.13 -7.51 14.31
CA ALA A 108 -13.77 -8.84 14.78
C ALA A 108 -14.88 -9.85 14.49
N PRO A 109 -14.55 -11.13 14.27
CA PRO A 109 -15.56 -12.14 14.01
C PRO A 109 -16.44 -12.36 15.24
N LYS A 110 -17.69 -12.78 14.99
CA LYS A 110 -18.74 -12.94 15.99
C LYS A 110 -18.30 -13.78 17.19
N TRP A 111 -17.57 -14.88 16.95
CA TRP A 111 -17.18 -15.78 18.05
C TRP A 111 -16.30 -15.10 19.10
N ARG A 112 -15.42 -14.17 18.68
CA ARG A 112 -14.61 -13.40 19.62
C ARG A 112 -15.42 -12.32 20.32
N LEU A 113 -16.30 -11.65 19.58
CA LEU A 113 -17.19 -10.64 20.17
C LEU A 113 -18.11 -11.25 21.25
N ASP A 114 -18.63 -12.45 20.98
CA ASP A 114 -19.49 -13.17 21.91
C ASP A 114 -18.75 -13.55 23.20
N LYS A 115 -17.45 -13.75 23.14
CA LYS A 115 -16.63 -14.07 24.30
C LYS A 115 -16.22 -12.83 25.12
N HIS A 116 -16.50 -11.65 24.62
CA HIS A 116 -16.13 -10.38 25.28
C HIS A 116 -14.63 -10.28 25.57
N ILE A 117 -13.79 -10.80 24.66
CA ILE A 117 -12.34 -10.71 24.75
C ILE A 117 -11.82 -9.63 23.82
N GLY A 118 -10.75 -8.97 24.25
CA GLY A 118 -10.20 -7.84 23.53
C GLY A 118 -11.07 -6.60 23.66
N LYS A 119 -10.58 -5.52 23.13
CA LYS A 119 -11.28 -4.23 23.06
C LYS A 119 -10.68 -3.41 21.93
N ALA A 120 -11.38 -2.38 21.50
CA ALA A 120 -10.88 -1.49 20.44
C ALA A 120 -9.51 -0.93 20.81
N ILE A 121 -8.66 -0.81 19.80
CA ILE A 121 -7.33 -0.16 19.92
C ILE A 121 -7.52 1.32 20.21
N GLU A 122 -8.54 1.91 19.56
CA GLU A 122 -8.90 3.32 19.71
C GLU A 122 -10.38 3.48 20.02
#